data_eb87623c1e4a910a8f61efa3b8b9c4d1
#
_entry.id   eb87623c1e4a910a8f61efa3b8b9c4d1
#
_cell.length_a   1.000
_cell.length_b   1.000
_cell.length_c   1.000
_cell.angle_alpha   90.00
_cell.angle_beta   90.00
_cell.angle_gamma   90.00
#
_symmetry.space_group_name_H-M   'P 1'
#
loop_
_entity.id
_entity.type
_entity.pdbx_description
1 polymer ?
#
loop_
_entity_poly.entity_id
_entity_poly.type
_entity_poly.pdbx_seq_one_letter_code
_entity_poly.pdbx_strand_id
1 'polypeptide(L)'
;TGIHVNVPFTEQVQFLLLDYLKNHRPDVRSEYIFINTVTNSAFTSAKILTQIVYKNFEKAGIERRCRKRGAHTLRHSLATTMLANNTPVPVITGVLGHTSSRTTQKYLSIDVDGLRKVSLEVPE
;
A
#
# COMPACT_ATOMS: atom_id res chain seq x y z
N THR A 1 12.90 6.28 10.98
CA THR A 1 13.84 5.80 9.94
C THR A 1 13.72 6.75 8.77
N GLY A 2 14.69 7.67 8.61
CA GLY A 2 14.68 8.76 7.64
C GLY A 2 14.93 8.33 6.20
N ILE A 3 14.13 7.40 5.69
CA ILE A 3 14.17 6.98 4.29
C ILE A 3 13.16 7.84 3.54
N HIS A 4 13.66 8.68 2.64
CA HIS A 4 12.81 9.40 1.71
C HIS A 4 12.32 8.43 0.63
N VAL A 5 11.01 8.29 0.51
CA VAL A 5 10.37 7.50 -0.54
C VAL A 5 9.58 8.44 -1.42
N ASN A 6 9.88 8.46 -2.71
CA ASN A 6 9.11 9.19 -3.70
C ASN A 6 7.94 8.31 -4.13
N VAL A 7 6.73 8.71 -3.78
CA VAL A 7 5.51 7.98 -4.15
C VAL A 7 4.81 8.77 -5.26
N PRO A 8 4.62 8.18 -6.45
CA PRO A 8 3.84 8.83 -7.49
C PRO A 8 2.36 8.88 -7.10
N PHE A 9 1.73 10.02 -7.31
CA PHE A 9 0.30 10.19 -7.11
C PHE A 9 -0.43 10.17 -8.46
N THR A 10 -1.53 9.43 -8.53
CA THR A 10 -2.47 9.57 -9.64
C THR A 10 -3.21 10.90 -9.55
N GLU A 11 -3.74 11.40 -10.66
CA GLU A 11 -4.50 12.66 -10.68
C GLU A 11 -5.66 12.66 -9.67
N GLN A 12 -6.35 11.53 -9.53
CA GLN A 12 -7.42 11.37 -8.54
C GLN A 12 -6.93 11.54 -7.11
N VAL A 13 -5.77 10.94 -6.76
CA VAL A 13 -5.18 11.07 -5.43
C VAL A 13 -4.71 12.50 -5.18
N GLN A 14 -4.14 13.16 -6.19
CA GLN A 14 -3.72 14.55 -6.10
C GLN A 14 -4.94 15.47 -5.83
N PHE A 15 -6.02 15.29 -6.58
CA PHE A 15 -7.25 16.04 -6.39
C PHE A 15 -7.82 15.89 -4.98
N LEU A 16 -7.96 14.64 -4.51
CA LEU A 16 -8.48 14.36 -3.17
C LEU A 16 -7.57 14.92 -2.06
N LEU A 17 -6.26 14.86 -2.25
CA LEU A 17 -5.30 15.39 -1.30
C LEU A 17 -5.38 16.92 -1.22
N LEU A 18 -5.50 17.59 -2.36
CA LEU A 18 -5.65 19.04 -2.40
C LEU A 18 -6.98 19.50 -1.80
N ASP A 19 -8.06 18.77 -2.06
CA ASP A 19 -9.36 19.03 -1.44
C ASP A 19 -9.31 18.88 0.08
N TYR A 20 -8.70 17.79 0.56
CA TYR A 20 -8.47 17.60 1.99
C TYR A 20 -7.66 18.74 2.62
N LEU A 21 -6.56 19.14 2.00
CA LEU A 21 -5.69 20.20 2.51
C LEU A 21 -6.39 21.56 2.58
N LYS A 22 -7.25 21.86 1.59
CA LYS A 22 -7.95 23.15 1.50
C LYS A 22 -9.19 23.22 2.38
N ASN A 23 -9.98 22.14 2.43
CA ASN A 23 -11.34 22.21 2.91
C ASN A 23 -11.59 21.39 4.19
N HIS A 24 -10.74 20.41 4.49
CA HIS A 24 -11.00 19.41 5.53
C HIS A 24 -9.92 19.28 6.59
N ARG A 25 -8.68 19.67 6.26
CA ARG A 25 -7.58 19.60 7.21
C ARG A 25 -7.77 20.62 8.33
N PRO A 26 -7.70 20.22 9.62
CA PRO A 26 -7.72 21.18 10.73
C PRO A 26 -6.57 22.18 10.58
N ASP A 27 -6.85 23.44 10.94
CA ASP A 27 -5.83 24.50 10.95
C ASP A 27 -4.91 24.33 12.17
N VAL A 28 -3.97 23.40 12.02
CA VAL A 28 -2.97 23.06 13.03
C VAL A 28 -1.59 23.20 12.41
N ARG A 29 -0.70 23.92 13.11
CA ARG A 29 0.70 24.03 12.72
C ARG A 29 1.40 22.68 12.92
N SER A 30 1.52 21.91 11.83
CA SER A 30 2.14 20.60 11.82
C SER A 30 2.77 20.31 10.47
N GLU A 31 3.93 19.66 10.49
CA GLU A 31 4.64 19.18 9.30
C GLU A 31 3.93 17.96 8.66
N TYR A 32 3.00 17.32 9.38
CA TYR A 32 2.26 16.19 8.89
C TYR A 32 1.05 16.62 8.07
N ILE A 33 0.82 15.95 6.95
CA ILE A 33 -0.34 16.19 6.08
C ILE A 33 -1.63 15.79 6.80
N PHE A 34 -1.66 14.56 7.33
CA PHE A 34 -2.87 14.02 7.94
C PHE A 34 -2.91 14.28 9.44
N ILE A 35 -3.98 14.94 9.86
CA ILE A 35 -4.22 15.33 11.25
C ILE A 35 -5.50 14.65 11.74
N ASN A 36 -5.45 14.14 12.95
CA ASN A 36 -6.63 13.62 13.63
C ASN A 36 -7.51 14.81 14.06
N THR A 37 -8.74 14.86 13.56
CA THR A 37 -9.69 15.95 13.83
C THR A 37 -10.19 16.02 15.27
N VAL A 38 -10.09 14.91 16.02
CA VAL A 38 -10.52 14.84 17.43
C VAL A 38 -9.42 15.35 18.35
N THR A 39 -8.17 14.93 18.12
CA THR A 39 -7.04 15.25 18.98
C THR A 39 -6.21 16.44 18.50
N ASN A 40 -6.50 16.93 17.29
CA ASN A 40 -5.73 17.98 16.60
C ASN A 40 -4.21 17.67 16.51
N SER A 41 -3.86 16.40 16.43
CA SER A 41 -2.48 15.92 16.39
C SER A 41 -2.24 14.97 15.23
N ALA A 42 -0.97 14.79 14.85
CA ALA A 42 -0.61 13.82 13.82
C ALA A 42 -0.98 12.39 14.24
N PHE A 43 -1.26 11.54 13.25
CA PHE A 43 -1.48 10.12 13.50
C PHE A 43 -0.16 9.45 13.93
N THR A 44 -0.06 9.06 15.18
CA THR A 44 1.13 8.43 15.75
C THR A 44 1.10 6.90 15.68
N SER A 45 -0.07 6.32 15.38
CA SER A 45 -0.26 4.86 15.40
C SER A 45 -0.68 4.29 14.06
N ALA A 46 0.05 3.30 13.57
CA ALA A 46 -0.31 2.51 12.39
C ALA A 46 -1.64 1.73 12.55
N LYS A 47 -2.13 1.55 13.78
CA LYS A 47 -3.42 0.89 14.06
C LYS A 47 -4.58 1.66 13.42
N ILE A 48 -4.53 2.97 13.40
CA ILE A 48 -5.59 3.82 12.81
C ILE A 48 -5.70 3.57 11.31
N LEU A 49 -4.57 3.52 10.59
CA LEU A 49 -4.56 3.19 9.16
C LEU A 49 -5.14 1.80 8.90
N THR A 50 -4.79 0.84 9.73
CA THR A 50 -5.35 -0.51 9.65
C THR A 50 -6.86 -0.50 9.84
N GLN A 51 -7.40 0.25 10.81
CA GLN A 51 -8.83 0.38 11.03
C GLN A 51 -9.57 1.03 9.86
N ILE A 52 -8.97 2.07 9.25
CA ILE A 52 -9.52 2.72 8.05
C ILE A 52 -9.63 1.71 6.91
N VAL A 53 -8.58 0.93 6.66
CA VAL A 53 -8.58 -0.12 5.63
C VAL A 53 -9.65 -1.17 5.91
N TYR A 54 -9.80 -1.62 7.16
CA TYR A 54 -10.83 -2.58 7.55
C TYR A 54 -12.24 -2.06 7.27
N LYS A 55 -12.55 -0.84 7.71
CA LYS A 55 -13.86 -0.23 7.47
C LYS A 55 -14.19 -0.11 5.98
N ASN A 56 -13.19 0.21 5.16
CA ASN A 56 -13.40 0.30 3.72
C ASN A 56 -13.60 -1.08 3.07
N PHE A 57 -12.92 -2.13 3.54
CA PHE A 57 -13.16 -3.49 3.09
C PHE A 57 -14.57 -3.98 3.45
N GLU A 58 -15.06 -3.65 4.64
CA GLU A 58 -16.43 -3.98 5.06
C GLU A 58 -17.45 -3.25 4.18
N LYS A 59 -17.26 -1.95 3.92
CA LYS A 59 -18.13 -1.17 3.02
C LYS A 59 -18.13 -1.70 1.59
N ALA A 60 -17.01 -2.23 1.12
CA ALA A 60 -16.88 -2.83 -0.20
C ALA A 60 -17.40 -4.28 -0.27
N GLY A 61 -17.96 -4.84 0.80
CA GLY A 61 -18.46 -6.21 0.83
C GLY A 61 -17.37 -7.28 0.74
N ILE A 62 -16.12 -6.92 1.00
CA ILE A 62 -15.01 -7.86 0.97
C ILE A 62 -15.03 -8.72 2.21
N GLU A 63 -15.46 -9.98 2.04
CA GLU A 63 -15.66 -10.94 3.13
C GLU A 63 -14.39 -11.28 3.93
N ARG A 64 -14.63 -11.72 5.18
CA ARG A 64 -13.59 -12.02 6.20
C ARG A 64 -12.77 -13.29 5.96
N ARG A 65 -12.72 -13.87 4.76
CA ARG A 65 -12.06 -15.16 4.51
C ARG A 65 -10.53 -15.13 4.59
N CYS A 66 -9.89 -13.95 4.50
CA CYS A 66 -8.45 -13.86 4.56
C CYS A 66 -7.96 -13.44 5.96
N ARG A 67 -7.09 -14.25 6.56
CA ARG A 67 -6.48 -14.01 7.89
C ARG A 67 -5.63 -12.74 7.98
N LYS A 68 -5.12 -12.22 6.86
CA LYS A 68 -4.25 -11.05 6.82
C LYS A 68 -4.99 -9.89 6.17
N ARG A 69 -5.53 -8.98 6.97
CA ARG A 69 -6.20 -7.76 6.52
C ARG A 69 -5.48 -6.56 7.07
N GLY A 70 -5.51 -5.48 6.34
CA GLY A 70 -4.93 -4.22 6.76
C GLY A 70 -4.01 -3.63 5.69
N ALA A 71 -3.27 -2.58 6.03
CA ALA A 71 -2.39 -1.88 5.11
C ALA A 71 -1.35 -2.80 4.44
N HIS A 72 -0.88 -3.83 5.14
CA HIS A 72 0.03 -4.83 4.57
C HIS A 72 -0.59 -5.65 3.44
N THR A 73 -1.88 -5.95 3.49
CA THR A 73 -2.57 -6.68 2.41
C THR A 73 -2.61 -5.85 1.13
N LEU A 74 -2.90 -4.55 1.23
CA LEU A 74 -2.88 -3.64 0.08
C LEU A 74 -1.47 -3.56 -0.52
N ARG A 75 -0.45 -3.48 0.33
CA ARG A 75 0.95 -3.47 -0.08
C ARG A 75 1.35 -4.77 -0.78
N HIS A 76 0.92 -5.93 -0.27
CA HIS A 76 1.15 -7.23 -0.92
C HIS A 76 0.44 -7.30 -2.27
N SER A 77 -0.81 -6.88 -2.35
CA SER A 77 -1.58 -6.82 -3.58
C SER A 77 -0.88 -5.95 -4.64
N LEU A 78 -0.41 -4.76 -4.26
CA LEU A 78 0.33 -3.89 -5.15
C LEU A 78 1.60 -4.58 -5.68
N ALA A 79 2.40 -5.17 -4.80
CA ALA A 79 3.62 -5.88 -5.18
C ALA A 79 3.34 -7.02 -6.17
N THR A 80 2.33 -7.84 -5.90
CA THR A 80 1.93 -8.96 -6.77
C THR A 80 1.42 -8.46 -8.12
N THR A 81 0.62 -7.38 -8.14
CA THR A 81 0.14 -6.78 -9.38
C THR A 81 1.31 -6.21 -10.21
N MET A 82 2.27 -5.55 -9.59
CA MET A 82 3.46 -5.05 -10.28
C MET A 82 4.29 -6.18 -10.87
N LEU A 83 4.48 -7.28 -10.14
CA LEU A 83 5.17 -8.49 -10.63
C LEU A 83 4.43 -9.10 -11.82
N ALA A 84 3.12 -9.28 -11.73
CA ALA A 84 2.28 -9.82 -12.80
C ALA A 84 2.34 -8.94 -14.09
N ASN A 85 2.61 -7.65 -13.95
CA ASN A 85 2.84 -6.72 -15.06
C ASN A 85 4.32 -6.61 -15.46
N ASN A 86 5.16 -7.59 -15.10
CA ASN A 86 6.58 -7.64 -15.43
C ASN A 86 7.39 -6.41 -14.97
N THR A 87 6.96 -5.75 -13.89
CA THR A 87 7.71 -4.61 -13.35
C THR A 87 9.03 -5.12 -12.73
N PRO A 88 10.18 -4.52 -13.07
CA PRO A 88 11.47 -4.95 -12.51
C PRO A 88 11.49 -4.86 -10.98
N VAL A 89 12.05 -5.88 -10.33
CA VAL A 89 12.12 -5.99 -8.86
C VAL A 89 12.73 -4.76 -8.17
N PRO A 90 13.80 -4.13 -8.71
CA PRO A 90 14.33 -2.88 -8.12
C PRO A 90 13.31 -1.75 -8.08
N VAL A 91 12.44 -1.64 -9.11
CA VAL A 91 11.38 -0.63 -9.16
C VAL A 91 10.33 -0.92 -8.10
N ILE A 92 9.90 -2.19 -7.97
CA ILE A 92 8.95 -2.61 -6.93
C ILE A 92 9.54 -2.30 -5.54
N THR A 93 10.81 -2.61 -5.32
CA THR A 93 11.52 -2.32 -4.07
C THR A 93 11.51 -0.82 -3.76
N GLY A 94 11.77 0.02 -4.75
CA GLY A 94 11.76 1.48 -4.63
C GLY A 94 10.36 2.01 -4.29
N VAL A 95 9.34 1.59 -5.02
CA VAL A 95 7.94 2.01 -4.80
C VAL A 95 7.45 1.59 -3.41
N LEU A 96 7.81 0.40 -2.97
CA LEU A 96 7.44 -0.10 -1.65
C LEU A 96 8.30 0.49 -0.52
N GLY A 97 9.38 1.22 -0.82
CA GLY A 97 10.29 1.78 0.19
C GLY A 97 10.96 0.70 1.04
N HIS A 98 11.28 -0.45 0.46
CA HIS A 98 12.05 -1.48 1.14
C HIS A 98 13.52 -1.11 1.13
N THR A 99 14.17 -1.13 2.29
CA THR A 99 15.61 -0.91 2.44
C THR A 99 16.46 -2.07 1.92
N SER A 100 15.84 -3.22 1.68
CA SER A 100 16.51 -4.44 1.24
C SER A 100 15.66 -5.17 0.21
N SER A 101 16.28 -5.58 -0.88
CA SER A 101 15.72 -6.46 -1.90
C SER A 101 15.26 -7.81 -1.33
N ARG A 102 15.86 -8.24 -0.20
CA ARG A 102 15.48 -9.48 0.51
C ARG A 102 14.02 -9.48 0.95
N THR A 103 13.46 -8.33 1.30
CA THR A 103 12.04 -8.20 1.64
C THR A 103 11.16 -8.35 0.40
N THR A 104 11.61 -7.87 -0.75
CA THR A 104 10.91 -8.00 -2.03
C THR A 104 11.01 -9.43 -2.57
N GLN A 105 12.11 -10.14 -2.31
CA GLN A 105 12.29 -11.54 -2.70
C GLN A 105 11.25 -12.49 -2.08
N LYS A 106 10.69 -12.15 -0.91
CA LYS A 106 9.58 -12.91 -0.31
C LYS A 106 8.32 -12.90 -1.18
N TYR A 107 8.11 -11.83 -1.95
CA TYR A 107 6.99 -11.76 -2.89
C TYR A 107 7.25 -12.60 -4.14
N LEU A 108 8.51 -12.66 -4.59
CA LEU A 108 8.92 -13.52 -5.71
C LEU A 108 8.72 -15.01 -5.39
N SER A 109 9.02 -15.44 -4.15
CA SER A 109 8.82 -16.85 -3.75
C SER A 109 7.34 -17.24 -3.67
N ILE A 110 6.45 -16.29 -3.38
CA ILE A 110 5.00 -16.51 -3.35
C ILE A 110 4.46 -16.62 -4.79
N ASP A 111 5.03 -15.89 -5.72
CA ASP A 111 4.56 -15.83 -7.11
C ASP A 111 5.09 -16.98 -7.97
N VAL A 112 6.23 -17.58 -7.59
CA VAL A 112 6.73 -18.81 -8.27
C VAL A 112 5.73 -19.97 -8.17
N ASP A 113 5.02 -20.11 -7.07
CA ASP A 113 3.95 -21.09 -6.92
C ASP A 113 2.69 -20.71 -7.73
N GLY A 114 2.41 -19.43 -7.89
CA GLY A 114 1.39 -18.90 -8.78
C GLY A 114 1.76 -19.07 -10.26
N LEU A 115 2.98 -18.76 -10.62
CA LEU A 115 3.51 -18.91 -11.99
C LEU A 115 3.61 -20.38 -12.41
N ARG A 116 3.95 -21.30 -11.50
CA ARG A 116 3.93 -22.75 -11.78
C ARG A 116 2.52 -23.27 -12.14
N LYS A 117 1.46 -22.66 -11.60
CA LYS A 117 0.07 -23.02 -11.94
C LYS A 117 -0.40 -22.49 -13.29
N VAL A 118 0.30 -21.51 -13.86
CA VAL A 118 0.00 -20.86 -15.14
C VAL A 118 1.06 -21.23 -16.20
N SER A 119 2.13 -21.91 -15.81
CA SER A 119 3.13 -22.43 -16.75
C SER A 119 2.48 -23.46 -17.65
N LEU A 120 2.27 -23.08 -18.90
CA LEU A 120 1.93 -24.02 -19.97
C LEU A 120 3.06 -25.07 -20.04
N GLU A 121 2.67 -26.34 -20.10
CA GLU A 121 3.60 -27.43 -20.39
C GLU A 121 4.36 -27.09 -21.66
N VAL A 122 5.68 -27.05 -21.57
CA VAL A 122 6.54 -26.88 -22.73
C VAL A 122 6.43 -28.18 -23.52
N PRO A 123 5.96 -28.19 -24.80
CA PRO A 123 5.98 -29.39 -25.59
C PRO A 123 7.42 -29.85 -25.79
N GLU A 124 7.67 -31.16 -25.59
CA GLU A 124 8.96 -31.80 -25.88
C GLU A 124 9.30 -31.72 -27.38
#